data_8f7223c77956f8e9914eb9f9ce1342ee
#
_entry.id   8f7223c77956f8e9914eb9f9ce1342ee
#
_cell.length_a   1.000
_cell.length_b   1.000
_cell.length_c   1.000
_cell.angle_alpha   90.00
_cell.angle_beta   90.00
_cell.angle_gamma   90.00
#
_symmetry.space_group_name_H-M   'P 1'
#
loop_
_entity.id
_entity.type
_entity.pdbx_description
1 polymer ?
#
loop_
_entity_poly.entity_id
_entity_poly.type
_entity_poly.pdbx_seq_one_letter_code
_entity_poly.pdbx_strand_id
1 'polypeptide(L)'
;MAVERRAAVHAALGEPVRLAIVDRLGPGDASPGELAAAVGLASNLLAHHLKVLEEAGVIRRVRSEGDRRRSYVQLCLDDPVVWAAAQAGLDNRLLGTGPVPRVVFLCTANSARSQLAAARWNAISPVPALSAGTHPAVRVHPRAAATGRRHGLRLGRVKPVGIEQVLHEGDLVVAVCDNVHEELDPGKGRLHWSIPDPVRVDTDEAFETAYADITRRVERLAATVTEPATGTEPS
;
A
#
# COMPACT_ATOMS: atom_id res chain seq x y z
N MET A 1 0.76 -18.68 -24.33
CA MET A 1 0.23 -18.11 -23.06
C MET A 1 1.20 -17.11 -22.42
N ALA A 2 2.45 -17.48 -22.03
CA ALA A 2 3.34 -16.53 -21.34
C ALA A 2 3.81 -15.34 -22.21
N VAL A 3 4.11 -15.57 -23.49
CA VAL A 3 4.54 -14.50 -24.43
C VAL A 3 3.38 -13.58 -24.76
N GLU A 4 2.22 -14.12 -25.05
CA GLU A 4 0.99 -13.36 -25.35
C GLU A 4 0.58 -12.48 -24.16
N ARG A 5 0.65 -13.04 -22.94
CA ARG A 5 0.40 -12.28 -21.70
C ARG A 5 1.34 -11.09 -21.55
N ARG A 6 2.65 -11.32 -21.75
CA ARG A 6 3.66 -10.25 -21.72
C ARG A 6 3.40 -9.20 -22.79
N ALA A 7 3.12 -9.63 -24.01
CA ALA A 7 2.81 -8.73 -25.13
C ALA A 7 1.59 -7.86 -24.84
N ALA A 8 0.52 -8.43 -24.27
CA ALA A 8 -0.68 -7.69 -23.88
C ALA A 8 -0.38 -6.60 -22.82
N VAL A 9 0.40 -6.92 -21.78
CA VAL A 9 0.81 -5.95 -20.76
C VAL A 9 1.63 -4.83 -21.40
N HIS A 10 2.66 -5.15 -22.20
CA HIS A 10 3.49 -4.14 -22.84
C HIS A 10 2.70 -3.29 -23.84
N ALA A 11 1.77 -3.85 -24.59
CA ALA A 11 0.88 -3.10 -25.48
C ALA A 11 -0.02 -2.15 -24.71
N ALA A 12 -0.56 -2.57 -23.56
CA ALA A 12 -1.34 -1.70 -22.69
C ALA A 12 -0.50 -0.55 -22.12
N LEU A 13 0.77 -0.79 -21.80
CA LEU A 13 1.69 0.22 -21.23
C LEU A 13 2.35 1.10 -22.29
N GLY A 14 2.27 0.76 -23.57
CA GLY A 14 2.89 1.50 -24.69
C GLY A 14 2.25 2.86 -25.00
N GLU A 15 1.44 3.41 -24.10
CA GLU A 15 0.81 4.73 -24.22
C GLU A 15 1.12 5.57 -22.97
N PRO A 16 1.60 6.82 -23.12
CA PRO A 16 2.14 7.61 -22.01
C PRO A 16 1.19 7.82 -20.84
N VAL A 17 -0.10 8.04 -21.11
CA VAL A 17 -1.09 8.26 -20.03
C VAL A 17 -1.31 6.98 -19.21
N ARG A 18 -1.36 5.82 -19.86
CA ARG A 18 -1.52 4.55 -19.15
C ARG A 18 -0.28 4.21 -18.32
N LEU A 19 0.90 4.55 -18.82
CA LEU A 19 2.13 4.42 -18.04
C LEU A 19 2.10 5.35 -16.81
N ALA A 20 1.73 6.63 -16.98
CA ALA A 20 1.59 7.58 -15.88
C ALA A 20 0.57 7.13 -14.80
N ILE A 21 -0.53 6.46 -15.21
CA ILE A 21 -1.49 5.86 -14.28
C ILE A 21 -0.82 4.75 -13.46
N VAL A 22 -0.04 3.87 -14.11
CA VAL A 22 0.68 2.79 -13.44
C VAL A 22 1.74 3.34 -12.48
N ASP A 23 2.48 4.34 -12.89
CA ASP A 23 3.47 5.03 -12.03
C ASP A 23 2.79 5.65 -10.79
N ARG A 24 1.65 6.32 -10.99
CA ARG A 24 0.87 6.90 -9.86
C ARG A 24 0.33 5.83 -8.90
N LEU A 25 -0.03 4.64 -9.41
CA LEU A 25 -0.47 3.50 -8.59
C LEU A 25 0.70 2.75 -7.94
N GLY A 26 1.91 3.07 -8.34
CA GLY A 26 3.12 2.43 -7.84
C GLY A 26 3.22 2.41 -6.31
N PRO A 27 3.15 3.54 -5.63
CA PRO A 27 3.25 3.61 -4.17
C PRO A 27 1.96 3.19 -3.46
N GLY A 28 0.79 3.26 -4.10
CA GLY A 28 -0.48 2.95 -3.46
C GLY A 28 -1.69 3.05 -4.38
N ASP A 29 -2.78 2.50 -3.89
CA ASP A 29 -4.07 2.47 -4.57
C ASP A 29 -4.69 3.88 -4.61
N ALA A 30 -5.55 4.14 -5.58
CA ALA A 30 -6.23 5.42 -5.73
C ALA A 30 -7.64 5.24 -6.27
N SER A 31 -8.54 6.14 -5.91
CA SER A 31 -9.85 6.24 -6.54
C SER A 31 -9.72 6.76 -7.98
N PRO A 32 -10.71 6.49 -8.85
CA PRO A 32 -10.70 7.08 -10.20
C PRO A 32 -10.64 8.62 -10.20
N GLY A 33 -11.24 9.27 -9.20
CA GLY A 33 -11.20 10.73 -9.05
C GLY A 33 -9.78 11.23 -8.74
N GLU A 34 -9.08 10.58 -7.82
CA GLU A 34 -7.68 10.91 -7.49
C GLU A 34 -6.74 10.67 -8.68
N LEU A 35 -6.97 9.58 -9.43
CA LEU A 35 -6.21 9.33 -10.66
C LEU A 35 -6.46 10.40 -11.73
N ALA A 36 -7.72 10.78 -11.95
CA ALA A 36 -8.07 11.83 -12.91
C ALA A 36 -7.36 13.14 -12.59
N ALA A 37 -7.37 13.54 -11.31
CA ALA A 37 -6.67 14.73 -10.83
C ALA A 37 -5.16 14.62 -11.01
N ALA A 38 -4.57 13.47 -10.67
CA ALA A 38 -3.12 13.25 -10.73
C ALA A 38 -2.56 13.26 -12.16
N VAL A 39 -3.30 12.69 -13.14
CA VAL A 39 -2.87 12.64 -14.54
C VAL A 39 -3.45 13.78 -15.40
N GLY A 40 -4.22 14.69 -14.82
CA GLY A 40 -4.78 15.86 -15.50
C GLY A 40 -5.82 15.53 -16.58
N LEU A 41 -6.62 14.46 -16.39
CA LEU A 41 -7.59 13.99 -17.38
C LEU A 41 -9.05 14.19 -16.94
N ALA A 42 -9.92 14.39 -17.92
CA ALA A 42 -11.36 14.28 -17.71
C ALA A 42 -11.75 12.83 -17.40
N SER A 43 -12.79 12.65 -16.55
CA SER A 43 -13.19 11.32 -16.04
C SER A 43 -13.58 10.32 -17.13
N ASN A 44 -14.20 10.77 -18.23
CA ASN A 44 -14.55 9.90 -19.36
C ASN A 44 -13.34 9.36 -20.10
N LEU A 45 -12.31 10.18 -20.29
CA LEU A 45 -11.05 9.78 -20.93
C LEU A 45 -10.25 8.84 -20.02
N LEU A 46 -10.16 9.16 -18.73
CA LEU A 46 -9.57 8.25 -17.74
C LEU A 46 -10.27 6.88 -17.75
N ALA A 47 -11.61 6.86 -17.79
CA ALA A 47 -12.36 5.59 -17.81
C ALA A 47 -11.97 4.68 -18.99
N HIS A 48 -11.68 5.26 -20.17
CA HIS A 48 -11.17 4.52 -21.32
C HIS A 48 -9.80 3.90 -21.04
N HIS A 49 -8.84 4.69 -20.51
CA HIS A 49 -7.50 4.18 -20.19
C HIS A 49 -7.54 3.10 -19.12
N LEU A 50 -8.35 3.28 -18.06
CA LEU A 50 -8.53 2.27 -17.02
C LEU A 50 -9.13 0.98 -17.57
N LYS A 51 -10.10 1.06 -18.51
CA LYS A 51 -10.68 -0.12 -19.16
C LYS A 51 -9.61 -0.93 -19.91
N VAL A 52 -8.75 -0.28 -20.70
CA VAL A 52 -7.66 -0.95 -21.42
C VAL A 52 -6.68 -1.63 -20.46
N LEU A 53 -6.29 -0.96 -19.39
CA LEU A 53 -5.39 -1.53 -18.36
C LEU A 53 -6.04 -2.71 -17.63
N GLU A 54 -7.35 -2.64 -17.35
CA GLU A 54 -8.11 -3.69 -16.68
C GLU A 54 -8.29 -4.93 -17.58
N GLU A 55 -8.63 -4.74 -18.86
CA GLU A 55 -8.71 -5.82 -19.85
C GLU A 55 -7.36 -6.51 -20.08
N ALA A 56 -6.26 -5.76 -20.03
CA ALA A 56 -4.91 -6.30 -20.05
C ALA A 56 -4.49 -6.90 -18.70
N GLY A 57 -5.31 -6.85 -17.67
CA GLY A 57 -5.04 -7.35 -16.32
C GLY A 57 -3.85 -6.67 -15.62
N VAL A 58 -3.53 -5.44 -15.99
CA VAL A 58 -2.51 -4.62 -15.33
C VAL A 58 -3.04 -4.07 -14.01
N ILE A 59 -4.31 -3.70 -14.01
CA ILE A 59 -5.03 -3.20 -12.85
C ILE A 59 -6.29 -4.02 -12.58
N ARG A 60 -6.80 -3.87 -11.37
CA ARG A 60 -8.15 -4.31 -10.98
C ARG A 60 -8.85 -3.20 -10.22
N ARG A 61 -10.18 -3.24 -10.19
CA ARG A 61 -11.01 -2.37 -9.34
C ARG A 61 -11.51 -3.16 -8.15
N VAL A 62 -11.40 -2.57 -6.98
CA VAL A 62 -11.94 -3.14 -5.73
C VAL A 62 -12.95 -2.16 -5.13
N ARG A 63 -14.03 -2.67 -4.57
CA ARG A 63 -14.96 -1.85 -3.79
C ARG A 63 -14.39 -1.61 -2.41
N SER A 64 -14.55 -0.38 -1.91
CA SER A 64 -14.17 -0.06 -0.55
C SER A 64 -14.90 -0.94 0.47
N GLU A 65 -14.16 -1.36 1.49
CA GLU A 65 -14.74 -2.00 2.68
C GLU A 65 -15.34 -0.97 3.66
N GLY A 66 -14.99 0.31 3.54
CA GLY A 66 -15.58 1.42 4.26
C GLY A 66 -16.88 1.89 3.59
N ASP A 67 -16.78 2.83 2.69
CA ASP A 67 -17.93 3.30 1.91
C ASP A 67 -18.05 2.50 0.60
N ARG A 68 -18.98 1.54 0.56
CA ARG A 68 -19.20 0.65 -0.59
C ARG A 68 -19.58 1.37 -1.90
N ARG A 69 -19.87 2.66 -1.85
CA ARG A 69 -20.10 3.51 -3.05
C ARG A 69 -18.77 3.87 -3.71
N ARG A 70 -17.67 3.81 -2.98
CA ARG A 70 -16.31 4.08 -3.48
C ARG A 70 -15.69 2.83 -4.07
N SER A 71 -14.76 3.05 -4.99
CA SER A 71 -13.89 1.99 -5.52
C SER A 71 -12.47 2.51 -5.65
N TYR A 72 -11.53 1.61 -5.52
CA TYR A 72 -10.11 1.88 -5.68
C TYR A 72 -9.54 1.06 -6.84
N VAL A 73 -8.57 1.64 -7.52
CA VAL A 73 -7.81 1.01 -8.59
C VAL A 73 -6.50 0.52 -7.98
N GLN A 74 -6.18 -0.74 -8.23
CA GLN A 74 -4.99 -1.41 -7.72
C GLN A 74 -4.18 -2.01 -8.88
N LEU A 75 -2.85 -2.05 -8.75
CA LEU A 75 -2.00 -2.85 -9.61
C LEU A 75 -2.15 -4.34 -9.28
N CYS A 76 -2.16 -5.20 -10.31
CA CYS A 76 -2.13 -6.66 -10.16
C CYS A 76 -0.70 -7.13 -9.87
N LEU A 77 -0.17 -6.82 -8.68
CA LEU A 77 1.22 -7.08 -8.28
C LEU A 77 1.56 -8.57 -8.08
N ASP A 78 0.59 -9.45 -8.15
CA ASP A 78 0.73 -10.90 -8.20
C ASP A 78 1.16 -11.40 -9.58
N ASP A 79 0.97 -10.61 -10.64
CA ASP A 79 1.49 -10.89 -11.99
C ASP A 79 2.95 -10.40 -12.08
N PRO A 80 3.93 -11.29 -12.35
CA PRO A 80 5.34 -10.93 -12.41
C PRO A 80 5.68 -9.92 -13.52
N VAL A 81 4.89 -9.88 -14.60
CA VAL A 81 5.08 -8.91 -15.68
C VAL A 81 4.63 -7.52 -15.25
N VAL A 82 3.49 -7.43 -14.58
CA VAL A 82 2.99 -6.18 -13.99
C VAL A 82 3.93 -5.71 -12.90
N TRP A 83 4.39 -6.61 -12.03
CA TRP A 83 5.38 -6.30 -11.01
C TRP A 83 6.63 -5.64 -11.61
N ALA A 84 7.24 -6.28 -12.61
CA ALA A 84 8.47 -5.77 -13.25
C ALA A 84 8.24 -4.41 -13.93
N ALA A 85 7.13 -4.25 -14.65
CA ALA A 85 6.79 -2.99 -15.33
C ALA A 85 6.56 -1.85 -14.32
N ALA A 86 5.88 -2.16 -13.22
CA ALA A 86 5.57 -1.19 -12.19
C ALA A 86 6.81 -0.80 -11.35
N GLN A 87 7.85 -1.64 -11.26
CA GLN A 87 9.10 -1.31 -10.56
C GLN A 87 9.89 -0.21 -11.28
N ALA A 88 9.85 -0.15 -12.61
CA ALA A 88 10.59 0.82 -13.39
C ALA A 88 10.16 2.28 -13.13
N GLY A 89 8.89 2.51 -12.75
CA GLY A 89 8.33 3.84 -12.47
C GLY A 89 8.39 4.26 -11.00
N LEU A 90 8.94 3.40 -10.11
CA LEU A 90 9.09 3.76 -8.70
C LEU A 90 10.29 4.70 -8.52
N ASP A 91 10.01 5.99 -8.52
CA ASP A 91 10.98 7.03 -8.17
C ASP A 91 10.61 7.62 -6.80
N ASN A 92 11.62 7.93 -5.99
CA ASN A 92 11.49 8.66 -4.72
C ASN A 92 10.72 9.99 -4.88
N ARG A 93 10.73 10.56 -6.08
CA ARG A 93 9.98 11.79 -6.42
C ARG A 93 8.46 11.62 -6.32
N LEU A 94 7.94 10.41 -6.53
CA LEU A 94 6.50 10.12 -6.40
C LEU A 94 6.01 10.15 -4.95
N LEU A 95 6.92 9.97 -3.99
CA LEU A 95 6.61 10.09 -2.57
C LEU A 95 6.64 11.54 -2.08
N GLY A 96 7.13 12.50 -2.91
CA GLY A 96 7.17 13.93 -2.60
C GLY A 96 8.07 14.29 -1.39
N THR A 97 8.91 13.35 -0.95
CA THR A 97 9.62 13.46 0.30
C THR A 97 11.13 13.36 0.09
N GLY A 98 11.87 14.14 0.88
CA GLY A 98 13.26 13.89 1.20
C GLY A 98 13.41 12.56 1.98
N PRO A 99 14.52 12.39 2.71
CA PRO A 99 14.73 11.23 3.56
C PRO A 99 13.56 11.01 4.51
N VAL A 100 13.05 9.78 4.58
CA VAL A 100 11.91 9.40 5.44
C VAL A 100 12.44 8.97 6.81
N PRO A 101 12.14 9.71 7.88
CA PRO A 101 12.64 9.36 9.20
C PRO A 101 11.99 8.09 9.75
N ARG A 102 10.72 7.85 9.38
CA ARG A 102 9.92 6.75 9.91
C ARG A 102 8.69 6.48 9.05
N VAL A 103 8.27 5.21 8.98
CA VAL A 103 7.00 4.80 8.33
C VAL A 103 5.97 4.43 9.38
N VAL A 104 4.72 4.88 9.23
CA VAL A 104 3.63 4.53 10.13
C VAL A 104 2.50 3.86 9.35
N PHE A 105 2.27 2.57 9.63
CA PHE A 105 1.18 1.80 9.04
C PHE A 105 -0.08 1.92 9.87
N LEU A 106 -1.19 2.30 9.25
CA LEU A 106 -2.47 2.54 9.92
C LEU A 106 -3.56 1.58 9.43
N CYS A 107 -4.31 1.02 10.37
CA CYS A 107 -5.61 0.39 10.09
C CYS A 107 -6.60 0.75 11.21
N THR A 108 -7.86 0.35 11.10
CA THR A 108 -8.88 0.70 12.11
C THR A 108 -8.49 0.23 13.51
N ALA A 109 -8.27 -1.08 13.67
CA ALA A 109 -8.11 -1.69 15.01
C ALA A 109 -6.66 -1.86 15.47
N ASN A 110 -5.66 -1.60 14.64
CA ASN A 110 -4.25 -1.92 14.93
C ASN A 110 -4.02 -3.36 15.45
N SER A 111 -4.86 -4.29 15.01
CA SER A 111 -4.83 -5.67 15.53
C SER A 111 -4.32 -6.72 14.54
N ALA A 112 -4.28 -6.39 13.22
CA ALA A 112 -3.86 -7.32 12.17
C ALA A 112 -3.02 -6.61 11.10
N ARG A 113 -3.65 -6.00 10.08
CA ARG A 113 -2.99 -5.49 8.86
C ARG A 113 -1.82 -4.56 9.14
N SER A 114 -2.01 -3.51 9.93
CA SER A 114 -0.95 -2.55 10.26
C SER A 114 0.18 -3.17 11.08
N GLN A 115 -0.14 -4.10 11.98
CA GLN A 115 0.85 -4.85 12.78
C GLN A 115 1.73 -5.75 11.87
N LEU A 116 1.11 -6.48 10.93
CA LEU A 116 1.82 -7.31 9.95
C LEU A 116 2.70 -6.47 9.04
N ALA A 117 2.19 -5.32 8.57
CA ALA A 117 2.92 -4.42 7.70
C ALA A 117 4.17 -3.83 8.40
N ALA A 118 4.02 -3.31 9.62
CA ALA A 118 5.14 -2.76 10.39
C ALA A 118 6.18 -3.84 10.74
N ALA A 119 5.74 -5.04 11.11
CA ALA A 119 6.63 -6.15 11.42
C ALA A 119 7.41 -6.62 10.17
N ARG A 120 6.75 -6.71 9.00
CA ARG A 120 7.43 -7.05 7.74
C ARG A 120 8.41 -5.96 7.33
N TRP A 121 8.02 -4.70 7.43
CA TRP A 121 8.89 -3.56 7.13
C TRP A 121 10.16 -3.58 7.97
N ASN A 122 10.03 -3.69 9.30
CA ASN A 122 11.18 -3.72 10.21
C ASN A 122 12.09 -4.95 10.04
N ALA A 123 11.63 -5.98 9.32
CA ALA A 123 12.45 -7.14 8.98
C ALA A 123 13.31 -6.93 7.72
N ILE A 124 13.02 -5.92 6.88
CA ILE A 124 13.69 -5.76 5.58
C ILE A 124 14.23 -4.35 5.31
N SER A 125 13.84 -3.35 6.09
CA SER A 125 14.24 -1.96 5.91
C SER A 125 14.99 -1.45 7.15
N PRO A 126 16.03 -0.65 6.98
CA PRO A 126 16.71 0.03 8.07
C PRO A 126 15.87 1.21 8.62
N VAL A 127 15.00 1.82 7.79
CA VAL A 127 14.09 2.87 8.25
C VAL A 127 13.06 2.28 9.22
N PRO A 128 12.93 2.81 10.45
CA PRO A 128 12.02 2.24 11.43
C PRO A 128 10.54 2.38 11.01
N ALA A 129 9.72 1.38 11.37
CA ALA A 129 8.28 1.48 11.20
C ALA A 129 7.52 1.21 12.50
N LEU A 130 6.41 1.93 12.65
CA LEU A 130 5.42 1.75 13.71
C LEU A 130 4.05 1.43 13.10
N SER A 131 3.11 1.04 13.96
CA SER A 131 1.73 0.84 13.55
C SER A 131 0.76 1.42 14.57
N ALA A 132 -0.39 1.93 14.10
CA ALA A 132 -1.43 2.47 14.95
C ALA A 132 -2.83 2.22 14.35
N GLY A 133 -3.86 2.55 15.11
CA GLY A 133 -5.25 2.46 14.69
C GLY A 133 -6.08 3.67 15.07
N THR A 134 -7.14 3.93 14.30
CA THR A 134 -8.13 4.97 14.65
C THR A 134 -9.02 4.51 15.81
N HIS A 135 -9.27 3.20 15.93
CA HIS A 135 -10.06 2.57 16.99
C HIS A 135 -9.34 1.33 17.51
N PRO A 136 -8.27 1.50 18.31
CA PRO A 136 -7.39 0.40 18.69
C PRO A 136 -8.11 -0.68 19.49
N ALA A 137 -7.88 -1.94 19.09
CA ALA A 137 -8.40 -3.11 19.82
C ALA A 137 -7.63 -3.33 21.13
N VAL A 138 -8.18 -4.15 22.01
CA VAL A 138 -7.53 -4.49 23.31
C VAL A 138 -6.23 -5.29 23.10
N ARG A 139 -6.16 -6.10 22.03
CA ARG A 139 -5.01 -6.98 21.73
C ARG A 139 -4.84 -7.21 20.24
N VAL A 140 -3.64 -7.63 19.86
CA VAL A 140 -3.36 -8.15 18.52
C VAL A 140 -4.19 -9.41 18.28
N HIS A 141 -4.73 -9.55 17.07
CA HIS A 141 -5.54 -10.72 16.70
C HIS A 141 -4.71 -12.00 16.75
N PRO A 142 -5.20 -13.10 17.36
CA PRO A 142 -4.41 -14.33 17.51
C PRO A 142 -3.91 -14.90 16.19
N ARG A 143 -4.75 -14.88 15.13
CA ARG A 143 -4.36 -15.36 13.79
C ARG A 143 -3.32 -14.45 13.15
N ALA A 144 -3.39 -13.12 13.33
CA ALA A 144 -2.33 -12.22 12.86
C ALA A 144 -0.98 -12.54 13.51
N ALA A 145 -0.99 -12.78 14.84
CA ALA A 145 0.20 -13.20 15.55
C ALA A 145 0.72 -14.58 15.10
N ALA A 146 -0.19 -15.52 14.79
CA ALA A 146 0.16 -16.83 14.24
C ALA A 146 0.77 -16.73 12.84
N THR A 147 0.14 -15.95 11.95
CA THR A 147 0.68 -15.66 10.61
C THR A 147 2.07 -15.03 10.71
N GLY A 148 2.24 -14.01 11.53
CA GLY A 148 3.56 -13.41 11.77
C GLY A 148 4.61 -14.45 12.17
N ARG A 149 4.29 -15.34 13.12
CA ARG A 149 5.22 -16.40 13.54
C ARG A 149 5.59 -17.37 12.42
N ARG A 150 4.61 -17.77 11.57
CA ARG A 150 4.86 -18.66 10.40
C ARG A 150 5.89 -18.05 9.45
N HIS A 151 5.89 -16.71 9.36
CA HIS A 151 6.80 -15.93 8.52
C HIS A 151 8.01 -15.34 9.27
N GLY A 152 8.34 -15.86 10.46
CA GLY A 152 9.50 -15.42 11.24
C GLY A 152 9.36 -14.04 11.89
N LEU A 153 8.18 -13.44 11.86
CA LEU A 153 7.91 -12.14 12.46
C LEU A 153 7.38 -12.26 13.89
N ARG A 154 7.67 -11.27 14.72
CA ARG A 154 7.20 -11.20 16.10
C ARG A 154 6.17 -10.09 16.26
N LEU A 155 4.89 -10.45 16.28
CA LEU A 155 3.78 -9.57 16.59
C LEU A 155 3.33 -9.76 18.06
N GLY A 156 2.64 -8.75 18.60
CA GLY A 156 1.96 -8.88 19.89
C GLY A 156 2.80 -8.55 21.13
N ARG A 157 4.04 -8.08 20.97
CA ARG A 157 4.80 -7.49 22.09
C ARG A 157 4.32 -6.07 22.43
N VAL A 158 3.74 -5.37 21.45
CA VAL A 158 3.18 -4.03 21.60
C VAL A 158 1.66 -4.13 21.53
N LYS A 159 0.96 -3.59 22.53
CA LYS A 159 -0.51 -3.49 22.48
C LYS A 159 -0.92 -2.57 21.32
N PRO A 160 -2.10 -2.80 20.71
CA PRO A 160 -2.69 -1.82 19.80
C PRO A 160 -2.76 -0.43 20.43
N VAL A 161 -2.36 0.58 19.65
CA VAL A 161 -2.26 1.99 20.10
C VAL A 161 -3.00 2.92 19.15
N GLY A 162 -3.45 4.05 19.67
CA GLY A 162 -4.11 5.11 18.89
C GLY A 162 -3.13 5.91 18.05
N ILE A 163 -3.64 6.50 16.96
CA ILE A 163 -2.83 7.30 16.05
C ILE A 163 -2.21 8.52 16.73
N GLU A 164 -2.91 9.12 17.69
CA GLU A 164 -2.46 10.31 18.42
C GLU A 164 -1.21 10.04 19.28
N GLN A 165 -0.97 8.77 19.61
CA GLN A 165 0.18 8.36 20.43
C GLN A 165 1.43 8.09 19.58
N VAL A 166 1.26 7.99 18.26
CA VAL A 166 2.31 7.47 17.35
C VAL A 166 2.70 8.48 16.28
N LEU A 167 1.73 9.16 15.66
CA LEU A 167 2.00 10.03 14.52
C LEU A 167 2.76 11.30 14.92
N HIS A 168 3.80 11.58 14.14
CA HIS A 168 4.56 12.83 14.20
C HIS A 168 4.67 13.45 12.82
N GLU A 169 5.00 14.73 12.79
CA GLU A 169 5.32 15.45 11.57
C GLU A 169 6.54 14.81 10.89
N GLY A 170 6.48 14.67 9.57
CA GLY A 170 7.53 14.03 8.77
C GLY A 170 7.40 12.51 8.62
N ASP A 171 6.45 11.84 9.32
CA ASP A 171 6.21 10.42 9.12
C ASP A 171 5.65 10.13 7.72
N LEU A 172 6.16 9.09 7.07
CA LEU A 172 5.49 8.52 5.90
C LEU A 172 4.32 7.65 6.37
N VAL A 173 3.11 8.12 6.12
CA VAL A 173 1.88 7.45 6.56
C VAL A 173 1.35 6.54 5.48
N VAL A 174 1.05 5.28 5.84
CA VAL A 174 0.46 4.27 4.96
C VAL A 174 -0.83 3.73 5.59
N ALA A 175 -1.98 4.10 5.06
CA ALA A 175 -3.26 3.51 5.44
C ALA A 175 -3.41 2.15 4.75
N VAL A 176 -3.44 1.06 5.51
CA VAL A 176 -3.55 -0.31 4.98
C VAL A 176 -4.99 -0.84 5.02
N CYS A 177 -5.97 0.05 5.02
CA CYS A 177 -7.39 -0.27 4.87
C CYS A 177 -8.19 0.97 4.46
N ASP A 178 -9.33 0.74 3.82
CA ASP A 178 -10.18 1.79 3.28
C ASP A 178 -10.78 2.66 4.39
N ASN A 179 -11.25 2.05 5.49
CA ASN A 179 -11.87 2.78 6.59
C ASN A 179 -10.99 3.92 7.11
N VAL A 180 -9.72 3.64 7.42
CA VAL A 180 -8.78 4.67 7.89
C VAL A 180 -8.49 5.70 6.80
N HIS A 181 -8.34 5.26 5.56
CA HIS A 181 -8.12 6.17 4.44
C HIS A 181 -9.29 7.16 4.27
N GLU A 182 -10.51 6.70 4.45
CA GLU A 182 -11.73 7.49 4.29
C GLU A 182 -12.08 8.33 5.54
N GLU A 183 -11.66 7.89 6.72
CA GLU A 183 -11.89 8.57 8.00
C GLU A 183 -10.94 9.75 8.21
N LEU A 184 -9.68 9.62 7.77
CA LEU A 184 -8.69 10.65 7.96
C LEU A 184 -8.79 11.76 6.91
N ASP A 185 -8.44 12.98 7.32
CA ASP A 185 -8.41 14.16 6.44
C ASP A 185 -7.59 13.92 5.16
N PRO A 186 -8.18 14.07 3.96
CA PRO A 186 -7.49 13.92 2.70
C PRO A 186 -6.35 14.95 2.47
N GLY A 187 -6.37 16.08 3.17
CA GLY A 187 -5.33 17.12 3.09
C GLY A 187 -3.98 16.69 3.68
N LYS A 188 -3.94 15.63 4.50
CA LYS A 188 -2.69 15.08 5.01
C LYS A 188 -2.22 13.97 4.07
N GLY A 189 -1.15 14.23 3.30
CA GLY A 189 -0.57 13.28 2.35
C GLY A 189 -0.31 11.92 3.00
N ARG A 190 -0.85 10.86 2.41
CA ARG A 190 -0.62 9.47 2.82
C ARG A 190 -0.76 8.53 1.65
N LEU A 191 -0.09 7.39 1.74
CA LEU A 191 -0.31 6.27 0.83
C LEU A 191 -1.54 5.48 1.30
N HIS A 192 -2.24 4.89 0.35
CA HIS A 192 -3.38 4.02 0.61
C HIS A 192 -3.18 2.64 -0.01
N TRP A 193 -3.42 1.59 0.78
CA TRP A 193 -3.47 0.20 0.34
C TRP A 193 -4.82 -0.39 0.75
N SER A 194 -5.68 -0.63 -0.23
CA SER A 194 -7.00 -1.25 -0.03
C SER A 194 -6.84 -2.76 0.16
N ILE A 195 -6.44 -3.16 1.37
CA ILE A 195 -6.21 -4.57 1.72
C ILE A 195 -7.46 -5.09 2.45
N PRO A 196 -8.10 -6.17 1.94
CA PRO A 196 -9.27 -6.77 2.58
C PRO A 196 -9.02 -7.13 4.05
N ASP A 197 -10.05 -6.97 4.88
CA ASP A 197 -9.94 -7.26 6.31
C ASP A 197 -9.99 -8.77 6.61
N PRO A 198 -8.86 -9.40 6.96
CA PRO A 198 -8.83 -10.82 7.24
C PRO A 198 -9.62 -11.19 8.52
N VAL A 199 -9.82 -10.23 9.43
CA VAL A 199 -10.56 -10.44 10.68
C VAL A 199 -12.05 -10.70 10.41
N ARG A 200 -12.62 -10.11 9.36
CA ARG A 200 -14.03 -10.34 8.98
C ARG A 200 -14.30 -11.77 8.51
N VAL A 201 -13.31 -12.38 7.86
CA VAL A 201 -13.41 -13.77 7.37
C VAL A 201 -12.96 -14.75 8.45
N ASP A 202 -11.97 -14.38 9.23
CA ASP A 202 -11.38 -15.09 10.37
C ASP A 202 -10.92 -16.53 10.05
N THR A 203 -10.26 -16.71 8.90
CA THR A 203 -9.59 -17.95 8.52
C THR A 203 -8.10 -17.75 8.35
N ASP A 204 -7.30 -18.79 8.54
CA ASP A 204 -5.85 -18.73 8.33
C ASP A 204 -5.50 -18.32 6.90
N GLU A 205 -6.27 -18.80 5.91
CA GLU A 205 -6.10 -18.45 4.50
C GLU A 205 -6.32 -16.96 4.24
N ALA A 206 -7.34 -16.33 4.87
CA ALA A 206 -7.58 -14.89 4.73
C ALA A 206 -6.41 -14.07 5.30
N PHE A 207 -5.83 -14.50 6.43
CA PHE A 207 -4.65 -13.85 7.00
C PHE A 207 -3.40 -14.05 6.15
N GLU A 208 -3.18 -15.24 5.58
CA GLU A 208 -2.07 -15.48 4.65
C GLU A 208 -2.21 -14.66 3.36
N THR A 209 -3.41 -14.56 2.80
CA THR A 209 -3.70 -13.74 1.62
C THR A 209 -3.42 -12.26 1.89
N ALA A 210 -3.91 -11.74 3.01
CA ALA A 210 -3.64 -10.35 3.41
C ALA A 210 -2.14 -10.12 3.66
N TYR A 211 -1.45 -11.07 4.30
CA TYR A 211 -0.01 -10.98 4.53
C TYR A 211 0.80 -11.01 3.23
N ALA A 212 0.44 -11.85 2.28
CA ALA A 212 1.10 -11.92 0.98
C ALA A 212 0.95 -10.59 0.19
N ASP A 213 -0.24 -9.97 0.23
CA ASP A 213 -0.45 -8.65 -0.39
C ASP A 213 0.35 -7.55 0.32
N ILE A 214 0.31 -7.51 1.66
CA ILE A 214 1.14 -6.62 2.48
C ILE A 214 2.62 -6.76 2.14
N THR A 215 3.12 -7.99 2.06
CA THR A 215 4.54 -8.27 1.80
C THR A 215 4.99 -7.68 0.47
N ARG A 216 4.25 -7.92 -0.62
CA ARG A 216 4.57 -7.35 -1.94
C ARG A 216 4.64 -5.83 -1.91
N ARG A 217 3.68 -5.18 -1.24
CA ARG A 217 3.61 -3.72 -1.15
C ARG A 217 4.72 -3.15 -0.27
N VAL A 218 5.02 -3.80 0.85
CA VAL A 218 6.11 -3.42 1.75
C VAL A 218 7.47 -3.55 1.06
N GLU A 219 7.75 -4.66 0.39
CA GLU A 219 9.01 -4.88 -0.35
C GLU A 219 9.21 -3.82 -1.42
N ARG A 220 8.13 -3.49 -2.13
CA ARG A 220 8.14 -2.46 -3.17
C ARG A 220 8.41 -1.07 -2.59
N LEU A 221 7.71 -0.68 -1.54
CA LEU A 221 7.89 0.63 -0.91
C LEU A 221 9.28 0.75 -0.27
N ALA A 222 9.76 -0.31 0.38
CA ALA A 222 11.08 -0.32 1.01
C ALA A 222 12.23 -0.13 0.02
N ALA A 223 12.05 -0.56 -1.23
CA ALA A 223 13.04 -0.34 -2.29
C ALA A 223 13.17 1.13 -2.72
N THR A 224 12.19 1.98 -2.37
CA THR A 224 12.16 3.40 -2.76
C THR A 224 12.42 4.37 -1.62
N VAL A 225 12.28 3.91 -0.37
CA VAL A 225 12.48 4.74 0.82
C VAL A 225 13.94 4.67 1.25
N THR A 226 14.60 5.82 1.29
CA THR A 226 15.98 5.95 1.76
C THR A 226 16.03 6.54 3.17
N GLU A 227 17.01 6.09 3.96
CA GLU A 227 17.29 6.69 5.27
C GLU A 227 17.71 8.17 5.13
N PRO A 228 17.40 9.01 6.14
CA PRO A 228 18.08 10.30 6.30
C PRO A 228 19.59 10.05 6.38
N ALA A 229 20.37 10.80 5.61
CA ALA A 229 21.82 10.77 5.78
C ALA A 229 22.11 11.08 7.25
N THR A 230 22.68 10.13 7.96
CA THR A 230 23.20 10.36 9.31
C THR A 230 24.27 11.44 9.19
N GLY A 231 23.93 12.67 9.66
CA GLY A 231 24.86 13.78 9.67
C GLY A 231 26.11 13.34 10.42
N THR A 232 27.21 13.20 9.70
CA THR A 232 28.53 13.21 10.31
C THR A 232 28.71 14.61 10.85
N GLU A 233 28.58 14.80 12.17
CA GLU A 233 29.03 16.04 12.79
C GLU A 233 30.51 16.23 12.43
N PRO A 234 30.90 17.37 11.85
CA PRO A 234 32.29 17.70 11.70
C PRO A 234 32.87 18.00 13.10
N SER A 235 33.86 17.23 13.47
CA SER A 235 34.73 17.48 14.63
C SER A 235 35.43 18.83 14.56
#